data_f9c7822a0eed702dc9780f6ba1f70b4b
#
_entry.id   f9c7822a0eed702dc9780f6ba1f70b4b
#
_cell.length_a   1.000
_cell.length_b   1.000
_cell.length_c   1.000
_cell.angle_alpha   90.00
_cell.angle_beta   90.00
_cell.angle_gamma   90.00
#
_symmetry.space_group_name_H-M   'P 1'
#
loop_
_entity.id
_entity.type
_entity.pdbx_description
1 polymer ?
#
loop_
_entity_poly.entity_id
_entity_poly.type
_entity_poly.pdbx_seq_one_letter_code
_entity_poly.pdbx_strand_id
1 'polypeptide(L)'
;PDKFSPERLNLVCCMPDDIADQFDSLLWDEYPIDRTFEIQIRTIFSEGWHEVEHDIRYKSLADWKEYPELSRNLNGVFATLETCDWAILSLINDLAYRQYKRNQWAQMIKTKMRIHLQNDCFSERITDFLNENPDVGKKLYRADREQVLLFMVFDLKKTIPLTLENLVYIINASTVKDSTLANLAPKMIQSRLSEYFN
;
A
#
# COMPACT_ATOMS: atom_id res chain seq x y z
N PRO A 1 -18.93 7.19 22.96
CA PRO A 1 -18.91 5.75 22.70
C PRO A 1 -18.00 5.08 23.71
N ASP A 2 -18.52 4.04 24.38
CA ASP A 2 -17.78 3.36 25.45
C ASP A 2 -16.71 2.38 24.92
N LYS A 3 -16.63 2.22 23.62
CA LYS A 3 -15.59 1.44 22.94
C LYS A 3 -15.14 2.14 21.67
N PHE A 4 -13.88 2.47 21.61
CA PHE A 4 -13.16 2.82 20.40
C PHE A 4 -12.54 1.52 19.87
N SER A 5 -12.97 1.04 18.72
CA SER A 5 -12.35 -0.11 18.06
C SER A 5 -11.54 0.41 16.89
N PRO A 6 -10.21 0.17 16.85
CA PRO A 6 -9.41 0.54 15.69
C PRO A 6 -9.94 -0.17 14.45
N GLU A 7 -9.89 0.50 13.30
CA GLU A 7 -10.14 -0.15 12.02
C GLU A 7 -9.06 -1.22 11.83
N ARG A 8 -9.49 -2.47 11.82
CA ARG A 8 -8.63 -3.63 11.63
C ARG A 8 -9.13 -4.38 10.41
N LEU A 9 -8.25 -4.68 9.50
CA LEU A 9 -8.56 -5.62 8.45
C LEU A 9 -7.94 -6.97 8.83
N ASN A 10 -8.79 -7.87 9.26
CA ASN A 10 -8.44 -9.25 9.59
C ASN A 10 -9.02 -10.16 8.51
N LEU A 11 -8.16 -10.91 7.84
CA LEU A 11 -8.54 -11.87 6.81
C LEU A 11 -8.28 -13.27 7.35
N VAL A 12 -9.33 -14.06 7.52
CA VAL A 12 -9.21 -15.48 7.84
C VAL A 12 -9.05 -16.23 6.52
N CYS A 13 -7.90 -16.86 6.34
CA CYS A 13 -7.53 -17.60 5.14
C CYS A 13 -7.46 -19.10 5.46
N CYS A 14 -7.90 -19.93 4.50
CA CYS A 14 -7.65 -21.37 4.57
C CYS A 14 -6.27 -21.68 3.99
N MET A 15 -5.56 -22.61 4.62
CA MET A 15 -4.33 -23.16 4.06
C MET A 15 -4.64 -23.91 2.77
N PRO A 16 -3.88 -23.70 1.68
CA PRO A 16 -4.04 -24.49 0.45
C PRO A 16 -3.88 -26.00 0.74
N ASP A 17 -4.68 -26.85 0.07
CA ASP A 17 -4.72 -28.29 0.34
C ASP A 17 -3.35 -28.94 0.16
N ASP A 18 -2.60 -28.55 -0.89
CA ASP A 18 -1.26 -29.06 -1.18
C ASP A 18 -0.23 -28.75 -0.09
N ILE A 19 -0.44 -27.69 0.67
CA ILE A 19 0.38 -27.33 1.84
C ILE A 19 -0.14 -28.06 3.09
N ALA A 20 -1.46 -28.05 3.29
CA ALA A 20 -2.08 -28.69 4.43
C ALA A 20 -1.75 -30.18 4.49
N ASP A 21 -1.82 -30.89 3.36
CA ASP A 21 -1.53 -32.33 3.26
C ASP A 21 -0.07 -32.68 3.61
N GLN A 22 0.87 -31.76 3.46
CA GLN A 22 2.26 -31.96 3.90
C GLN A 22 2.41 -32.00 5.42
N PHE A 23 1.50 -31.37 6.14
CA PHE A 23 1.49 -31.31 7.60
C PHE A 23 0.51 -32.28 8.25
N ASP A 24 -0.43 -32.85 7.49
CA ASP A 24 -1.51 -33.72 8.00
C ASP A 24 -1.01 -34.95 8.79
N SER A 25 0.16 -35.48 8.42
CA SER A 25 0.69 -36.69 9.06
C SER A 25 1.40 -36.45 10.39
N LEU A 26 1.64 -35.19 10.77
CA LEU A 26 2.52 -34.86 11.90
C LEU A 26 1.85 -34.12 13.06
N LEU A 27 0.75 -33.40 12.83
CA LEU A 27 0.22 -32.46 13.83
C LEU A 27 -1.28 -32.51 14.06
N TRP A 28 -2.09 -32.97 13.09
CA TRP A 28 -3.54 -32.80 13.16
C TRP A 28 -4.24 -33.85 14.03
N ASP A 29 -3.69 -35.05 14.16
CA ASP A 29 -4.29 -36.14 14.96
C ASP A 29 -4.11 -35.93 16.46
N GLU A 30 -3.08 -35.20 16.88
CA GLU A 30 -2.80 -34.97 18.31
C GLU A 30 -3.34 -33.63 18.83
N TYR A 31 -3.55 -32.64 17.96
CA TYR A 31 -3.99 -31.30 18.34
C TYR A 31 -5.14 -30.84 17.46
N PRO A 32 -6.25 -30.31 18.01
CA PRO A 32 -7.40 -29.82 17.27
C PRO A 32 -7.07 -28.43 16.67
N ILE A 33 -6.09 -28.37 15.76
CA ILE A 33 -5.71 -27.15 15.03
C ILE A 33 -6.51 -27.15 13.74
N ASP A 34 -7.27 -26.09 13.49
CA ASP A 34 -7.94 -25.96 12.20
C ASP A 34 -6.96 -25.46 11.12
N ARG A 35 -7.31 -25.67 9.84
CA ARG A 35 -6.48 -25.31 8.69
C ARG A 35 -6.61 -23.84 8.31
N THR A 36 -6.96 -22.98 9.25
CA THR A 36 -7.07 -21.54 9.00
C THR A 36 -5.92 -20.77 9.62
N PHE A 37 -5.62 -19.61 9.02
CA PHE A 37 -4.71 -18.62 9.59
C PHE A 37 -5.27 -17.21 9.36
N GLU A 38 -4.92 -16.31 10.24
CA GLU A 38 -5.37 -14.93 10.18
C GLU A 38 -4.24 -14.02 9.66
N ILE A 39 -4.55 -13.25 8.62
CA ILE A 39 -3.71 -12.15 8.16
C ILE A 39 -4.27 -10.86 8.73
N GLN A 40 -3.50 -10.19 9.59
CA GLN A 40 -3.87 -8.92 10.18
C GLN A 40 -3.11 -7.79 9.47
N ILE A 41 -3.85 -6.83 8.90
CA ILE A 41 -3.28 -5.64 8.25
C ILE A 41 -3.53 -4.45 9.15
N ARG A 42 -2.44 -3.80 9.59
CA ARG A 42 -2.46 -2.70 10.55
C ARG A 42 -1.43 -1.64 10.19
N THR A 43 -1.64 -0.40 10.64
CA THR A 43 -0.58 0.62 10.66
C THR A 43 0.34 0.39 11.86
N ILE A 44 1.53 0.99 11.85
CA ILE A 44 2.45 0.93 13.00
C ILE A 44 1.80 1.49 14.25
N PHE A 45 1.02 2.57 14.15
CA PHE A 45 0.34 3.16 15.29
C PHE A 45 -0.81 2.30 15.79
N SER A 46 -1.56 1.69 14.89
CA SER A 46 -2.63 0.77 15.24
C SER A 46 -2.09 -0.52 15.90
N GLU A 47 -0.94 -1.03 15.44
CA GLU A 47 -0.28 -2.18 16.06
C GLU A 47 0.28 -1.83 17.44
N GLY A 48 1.03 -0.71 17.55
CA GLY A 48 1.56 -0.25 18.83
C GLY A 48 0.46 0.02 19.86
N TRP A 49 -0.67 0.59 19.41
CA TRP A 49 -1.84 0.74 20.26
C TRP A 49 -2.42 -0.60 20.70
N HIS A 50 -2.53 -1.56 19.80
CA HIS A 50 -3.08 -2.88 20.13
C HIS A 50 -2.28 -3.57 21.24
N GLU A 51 -0.97 -3.54 21.16
CA GLU A 51 -0.09 -4.09 22.19
C GLU A 51 -0.30 -3.38 23.54
N VAL A 52 -0.34 -2.06 23.54
CA VAL A 52 -0.58 -1.26 24.75
C VAL A 52 -1.96 -1.55 25.32
N GLU A 53 -3.01 -1.54 24.52
CA GLU A 53 -4.37 -1.83 25.00
C GLU A 53 -4.50 -3.24 25.54
N HIS A 54 -3.94 -4.23 24.82
CA HIS A 54 -4.02 -5.63 25.20
C HIS A 54 -3.32 -5.89 26.53
N ASP A 55 -2.14 -5.36 26.72
CA ASP A 55 -1.36 -5.65 27.92
C ASP A 55 -1.78 -4.80 29.14
N ILE A 56 -2.17 -3.55 28.91
CA ILE A 56 -2.49 -2.65 30.02
C ILE A 56 -3.97 -2.70 30.39
N ARG A 57 -4.89 -2.69 29.42
CA ARG A 57 -6.33 -2.60 29.69
C ARG A 57 -7.05 -3.94 29.57
N TYR A 58 -6.88 -4.66 28.45
CA TYR A 58 -7.66 -5.89 28.21
C TYR A 58 -7.38 -6.97 29.22
N LYS A 59 -6.12 -7.23 29.57
CA LYS A 59 -5.72 -8.22 30.58
C LYS A 59 -6.10 -7.79 32.01
N SER A 60 -6.35 -6.51 32.24
CA SER A 60 -6.61 -5.91 33.56
C SER A 60 -7.96 -5.18 33.60
N LEU A 61 -8.97 -5.64 32.85
CA LEU A 61 -10.28 -4.99 32.75
C LEU A 61 -10.94 -4.69 34.10
N ALA A 62 -10.75 -5.55 35.09
CA ALA A 62 -11.28 -5.35 36.44
C ALA A 62 -10.73 -4.09 37.11
N ASP A 63 -9.44 -3.81 36.93
CA ASP A 63 -8.76 -2.67 37.53
C ASP A 63 -9.22 -1.35 36.89
N TRP A 64 -9.59 -1.37 35.61
CA TRP A 64 -10.06 -0.18 34.87
C TRP A 64 -11.53 0.15 35.08
N LYS A 65 -12.31 -0.81 35.59
CA LYS A 65 -13.78 -0.67 35.72
C LYS A 65 -14.17 0.47 36.66
N GLU A 66 -13.38 0.71 37.70
CA GLU A 66 -13.62 1.77 38.69
C GLU A 66 -13.14 3.15 38.25
N TYR A 67 -12.41 3.22 37.10
CA TYR A 67 -11.80 4.46 36.61
C TYR A 67 -12.21 4.76 35.15
N PRO A 68 -13.51 4.99 34.89
CA PRO A 68 -14.01 5.21 33.52
C PRO A 68 -13.42 6.45 32.84
N GLU A 69 -13.03 7.47 33.62
CA GLU A 69 -12.37 8.66 33.10
C GLU A 69 -10.96 8.34 32.57
N LEU A 70 -10.20 7.46 33.21
CA LEU A 70 -8.88 7.04 32.74
C LEU A 70 -9.01 6.18 31.47
N SER A 71 -10.00 5.30 31.43
CA SER A 71 -10.29 4.52 30.23
C SER A 71 -10.66 5.44 29.04
N ARG A 72 -11.41 6.53 29.29
CA ARG A 72 -11.74 7.52 28.27
C ARG A 72 -10.51 8.29 27.81
N ASN A 73 -9.62 8.67 28.72
CA ASN A 73 -8.37 9.35 28.39
C ASN A 73 -7.47 8.45 27.52
N LEU A 74 -7.40 7.16 27.85
CA LEU A 74 -6.67 6.18 27.03
C LEU A 74 -7.24 6.07 25.59
N ASN A 75 -8.57 6.08 25.43
CA ASN A 75 -9.21 6.16 24.12
C ASN A 75 -8.85 7.47 23.38
N GLY A 76 -8.66 8.58 24.09
CA GLY A 76 -8.19 9.84 23.51
C GLY A 76 -6.77 9.75 22.93
N VAL A 77 -5.88 9.00 23.58
CA VAL A 77 -4.54 8.71 23.05
C VAL A 77 -4.66 7.96 21.73
N PHE A 78 -5.52 6.94 21.66
CA PHE A 78 -5.76 6.20 20.41
C PHE A 78 -6.25 7.09 19.27
N ALA A 79 -7.25 7.95 19.52
CA ALA A 79 -7.74 8.90 18.53
C ALA A 79 -6.65 9.85 18.02
N THR A 80 -5.68 10.18 18.88
CA THR A 80 -4.51 10.97 18.48
C THR A 80 -3.60 10.18 17.55
N LEU A 81 -3.37 8.90 17.78
CA LEU A 81 -2.56 8.02 16.91
C LEU A 81 -3.21 7.87 15.53
N GLU A 82 -4.52 7.71 15.46
CA GLU A 82 -5.26 7.70 14.18
C GLU A 82 -5.11 9.03 13.41
N THR A 83 -5.17 10.14 14.14
CA THR A 83 -4.93 11.47 13.55
C THR A 83 -3.51 11.59 13.01
N CYS A 84 -2.50 10.99 13.67
CA CYS A 84 -1.12 10.95 13.18
C CYS A 84 -1.00 10.16 11.87
N ASP A 85 -1.69 9.03 11.70
CA ASP A 85 -1.71 8.28 10.45
C ASP A 85 -2.19 9.15 9.28
N TRP A 86 -3.31 9.85 9.46
CA TRP A 86 -3.86 10.77 8.46
C TRP A 86 -2.93 11.96 8.17
N ALA A 87 -2.32 12.52 9.21
CA ALA A 87 -1.38 13.63 9.06
C ALA A 87 -0.15 13.22 8.23
N ILE A 88 0.40 12.03 8.43
CA ILE A 88 1.51 11.49 7.64
C ILE A 88 1.12 11.34 6.17
N LEU A 89 -0.06 10.77 5.89
CA LEU A 89 -0.54 10.65 4.51
C LEU A 89 -0.72 12.01 3.84
N SER A 90 -1.23 12.99 4.57
CA SER A 90 -1.38 14.37 4.08
C SER A 90 -0.03 15.00 3.74
N LEU A 91 0.98 14.84 4.61
CA LEU A 91 2.34 15.36 4.37
C LEU A 91 3.00 14.70 3.15
N ILE A 92 2.83 13.38 2.97
CA ILE A 92 3.34 12.67 1.79
C ILE A 92 2.68 13.20 0.51
N ASN A 93 1.37 13.45 0.53
CA ASN A 93 0.66 14.01 -0.61
C ASN A 93 1.10 15.46 -0.93
N ASP A 94 1.32 16.30 0.09
CA ASP A 94 1.86 17.66 -0.08
C ASP A 94 3.28 17.62 -0.66
N LEU A 95 4.13 16.71 -0.18
CA LEU A 95 5.47 16.50 -0.74
C LEU A 95 5.40 16.13 -2.22
N ALA A 96 4.56 15.16 -2.60
CA ALA A 96 4.38 14.76 -3.99
C ALA A 96 3.89 15.95 -4.86
N TYR A 97 2.98 16.78 -4.34
CA TYR A 97 2.51 17.99 -5.03
C TYR A 97 3.63 19.01 -5.25
N ARG A 98 4.46 19.27 -4.25
CA ARG A 98 5.60 20.19 -4.36
C ARG A 98 6.64 19.69 -5.35
N GLN A 99 6.90 18.38 -5.37
CA GLN A 99 7.79 17.74 -6.35
C GLN A 99 7.23 17.89 -7.78
N TYR A 100 5.92 17.66 -7.97
CA TYR A 100 5.21 17.91 -9.23
C TYR A 100 5.39 19.37 -9.69
N LYS A 101 5.17 20.34 -8.81
CA LYS A 101 5.30 21.77 -9.13
C LYS A 101 6.72 22.20 -9.51
N ARG A 102 7.73 21.41 -9.15
CA ARG A 102 9.14 21.65 -9.46
C ARG A 102 9.66 20.77 -10.60
N ASN A 103 8.80 20.06 -11.31
CA ASN A 103 9.14 19.09 -12.35
C ASN A 103 10.13 18.00 -11.86
N GLN A 104 10.10 17.68 -10.59
CA GLN A 104 10.88 16.58 -9.98
C GLN A 104 10.14 15.25 -10.20
N TRP A 105 10.05 14.84 -11.47
CA TRP A 105 9.17 13.74 -11.90
C TRP A 105 9.45 12.41 -11.22
N ALA A 106 10.73 12.04 -11.14
CA ALA A 106 11.14 10.77 -10.50
C ALA A 106 10.74 10.73 -9.02
N GLN A 107 11.07 11.80 -8.27
CA GLN A 107 10.73 11.93 -6.87
C GLN A 107 9.21 11.96 -6.67
N MET A 108 8.49 12.68 -7.51
CA MET A 108 7.03 12.78 -7.49
C MET A 108 6.39 11.40 -7.63
N ILE A 109 6.80 10.59 -8.61
CA ILE A 109 6.26 9.23 -8.83
C ILE A 109 6.57 8.34 -7.62
N LYS A 110 7.80 8.35 -7.11
CA LYS A 110 8.20 7.57 -5.92
C LYS A 110 7.34 7.94 -4.72
N THR A 111 7.21 9.23 -4.43
CA THR A 111 6.42 9.73 -3.30
C THR A 111 4.94 9.41 -3.47
N LYS A 112 4.39 9.57 -4.68
CA LYS A 112 2.98 9.32 -4.98
C LYS A 112 2.62 7.84 -4.85
N MET A 113 3.46 6.97 -5.42
CA MET A 113 3.18 5.54 -5.47
C MET A 113 3.60 4.79 -4.20
N ARG A 114 4.56 5.34 -3.43
CA ARG A 114 5.03 4.73 -2.17
C ARG A 114 5.41 3.26 -2.34
N ILE A 115 6.15 2.97 -3.42
CA ILE A 115 6.64 1.64 -3.76
C ILE A 115 8.15 1.65 -3.60
N HIS A 116 8.70 0.62 -2.95
CA HIS A 116 10.13 0.42 -2.90
C HIS A 116 10.62 -0.12 -4.25
N LEU A 117 11.57 0.59 -4.87
CA LEU A 117 12.07 0.29 -6.21
C LEU A 117 13.56 -0.05 -6.15
N GLN A 118 14.00 -0.91 -7.06
CA GLN A 118 15.41 -1.28 -7.18
C GLN A 118 16.25 -0.18 -7.83
N ASN A 119 15.64 0.64 -8.71
CA ASN A 119 16.28 1.74 -9.38
C ASN A 119 15.43 3.02 -9.21
N ASP A 120 16.09 4.10 -8.84
CA ASP A 120 15.50 5.33 -8.29
C ASP A 120 15.49 6.53 -9.24
N CYS A 121 16.05 6.42 -10.45
CA CYS A 121 16.16 7.51 -11.39
C CYS A 121 15.52 7.19 -12.74
N PHE A 122 15.14 8.23 -13.46
CA PHE A 122 14.76 8.15 -14.86
C PHE A 122 16.00 8.28 -15.75
N SER A 123 15.94 7.70 -16.96
CA SER A 123 16.83 8.08 -18.05
C SER A 123 16.56 9.53 -18.48
N GLU A 124 17.54 10.15 -19.11
CA GLU A 124 17.39 11.48 -19.73
C GLU A 124 16.18 11.52 -20.65
N ARG A 125 15.97 10.48 -21.45
CA ARG A 125 14.86 10.35 -22.39
C ARG A 125 13.48 10.53 -21.75
N ILE A 126 13.24 9.93 -20.61
CA ILE A 126 11.94 10.06 -19.89
C ILE A 126 11.86 11.44 -19.22
N THR A 127 12.97 11.92 -18.68
CA THR A 127 13.02 13.23 -18.04
C THR A 127 12.72 14.34 -19.05
N ASP A 128 13.38 14.32 -20.21
CA ASP A 128 13.19 15.30 -21.28
C ASP A 128 11.76 15.26 -21.82
N PHE A 129 11.25 14.05 -22.08
CA PHE A 129 9.87 13.89 -22.52
C PHE A 129 8.88 14.53 -21.54
N LEU A 130 9.02 14.30 -20.24
CA LEU A 130 8.11 14.86 -19.24
C LEU A 130 8.28 16.38 -19.07
N ASN A 131 9.49 16.91 -19.28
CA ASN A 131 9.74 18.34 -19.28
C ASN A 131 9.09 19.04 -20.49
N GLU A 132 9.12 18.39 -21.66
CA GLU A 132 8.48 18.89 -22.88
C GLU A 132 6.94 18.70 -22.85
N ASN A 133 6.45 17.70 -22.07
CA ASN A 133 5.03 17.34 -21.98
C ASN A 133 4.49 17.41 -20.55
N PRO A 134 4.45 18.58 -19.91
CA PRO A 134 4.04 18.73 -18.51
C PRO A 134 2.60 18.29 -18.24
N ASP A 135 1.74 18.25 -19.25
CA ASP A 135 0.38 17.74 -19.14
C ASP A 135 0.36 16.23 -18.91
N VAL A 136 1.29 15.47 -19.49
CA VAL A 136 1.48 14.04 -19.20
C VAL A 136 1.97 13.87 -17.76
N GLY A 137 2.95 14.69 -17.34
CA GLY A 137 3.39 14.74 -15.94
C GLY A 137 2.25 15.02 -14.95
N LYS A 138 1.32 15.91 -15.31
CA LYS A 138 0.11 16.18 -14.52
C LYS A 138 -0.85 15.00 -14.46
N LYS A 139 -1.02 14.27 -15.55
CA LYS A 139 -1.84 13.03 -15.57
C LYS A 139 -1.20 11.96 -14.70
N LEU A 140 0.12 11.77 -14.78
CA LEU A 140 0.87 10.84 -13.91
C LEU A 140 0.71 11.20 -12.42
N TYR A 141 0.82 12.50 -12.07
CA TYR A 141 0.58 12.97 -10.71
C TYR A 141 -0.85 12.66 -10.22
N ARG A 142 -1.86 12.76 -11.12
CA ARG A 142 -3.27 12.49 -10.80
C ARG A 142 -3.63 11.01 -10.80
N ALA A 143 -2.75 10.16 -11.27
CA ALA A 143 -3.01 8.72 -11.28
C ALA A 143 -3.35 8.20 -9.87
N ASP A 144 -4.38 7.41 -9.79
CA ASP A 144 -4.80 6.81 -8.55
C ASP A 144 -3.89 5.62 -8.20
N ARG A 145 -3.29 5.69 -7.01
CA ARG A 145 -2.33 4.67 -6.53
C ARG A 145 -2.99 3.29 -6.40
N GLU A 146 -4.21 3.24 -5.88
CA GLU A 146 -4.90 1.97 -5.67
C GLU A 146 -5.20 1.28 -7.00
N GLN A 147 -5.74 2.02 -7.97
CA GLN A 147 -5.98 1.50 -9.32
C GLN A 147 -4.70 0.97 -9.97
N VAL A 148 -3.59 1.69 -9.84
CA VAL A 148 -2.29 1.24 -10.37
C VAL A 148 -1.84 -0.05 -9.68
N LEU A 149 -1.96 -0.16 -8.37
CA LEU A 149 -1.58 -1.37 -7.63
C LEU A 149 -2.46 -2.57 -7.99
N LEU A 150 -3.77 -2.38 -8.09
CA LEU A 150 -4.70 -3.43 -8.51
C LEU A 150 -4.35 -3.91 -9.92
N PHE A 151 -4.11 -3.00 -10.86
CA PHE A 151 -3.67 -3.34 -12.22
C PHE A 151 -2.35 -4.14 -12.22
N MET A 152 -1.38 -3.77 -11.40
CA MET A 152 -0.10 -4.50 -11.30
C MET A 152 -0.27 -5.92 -10.77
N VAL A 153 -1.19 -6.13 -9.84
CA VAL A 153 -1.39 -7.42 -9.16
C VAL A 153 -2.27 -8.36 -9.99
N PHE A 154 -3.40 -7.87 -10.46
CA PHE A 154 -4.44 -8.70 -11.07
C PHE A 154 -4.28 -8.83 -12.58
N ASP A 155 -3.93 -7.75 -13.26
CA ASP A 155 -3.81 -7.74 -14.73
C ASP A 155 -2.40 -8.12 -15.18
N LEU A 156 -1.37 -7.41 -14.69
CA LEU A 156 0.02 -7.66 -15.10
C LEU A 156 0.64 -8.89 -14.41
N LYS A 157 0.09 -9.37 -13.29
CA LYS A 157 0.58 -10.54 -12.53
C LYS A 157 2.09 -10.51 -12.28
N LYS A 158 2.64 -9.33 -12.03
CA LYS A 158 4.08 -9.09 -11.77
C LYS A 158 5.02 -9.53 -12.90
N THR A 159 4.57 -9.53 -14.13
CA THR A 159 5.37 -9.97 -15.30
C THR A 159 6.41 -8.94 -15.78
N ILE A 160 6.35 -7.71 -15.25
CA ILE A 160 7.24 -6.60 -15.61
C ILE A 160 8.15 -6.29 -14.40
N PRO A 161 9.49 -6.21 -14.59
CA PRO A 161 10.41 -5.80 -13.52
C PRO A 161 10.05 -4.44 -12.94
N LEU A 162 10.06 -4.32 -11.62
CA LEU A 162 9.63 -3.11 -10.92
C LEU A 162 10.78 -2.09 -10.81
N THR A 163 11.01 -1.35 -11.90
CA THR A 163 11.88 -0.18 -11.94
C THR A 163 11.03 1.10 -11.98
N LEU A 164 11.63 2.26 -11.70
CA LEU A 164 10.91 3.53 -11.74
C LEU A 164 10.36 3.86 -13.14
N GLU A 165 11.13 3.60 -14.20
CA GLU A 165 10.67 3.78 -15.57
C GLU A 165 9.53 2.83 -15.94
N ASN A 166 9.67 1.55 -15.62
CA ASN A 166 8.61 0.58 -15.87
C ASN A 166 7.32 0.95 -15.13
N LEU A 167 7.45 1.49 -13.91
CA LEU A 167 6.30 1.99 -13.15
C LEU A 167 5.58 3.12 -13.89
N VAL A 168 6.30 4.05 -14.53
CA VAL A 168 5.70 5.10 -15.35
C VAL A 168 4.94 4.51 -16.54
N TYR A 169 5.49 3.51 -17.23
CA TYR A 169 4.79 2.83 -18.33
C TYR A 169 3.56 2.06 -17.84
N ILE A 170 3.64 1.45 -16.67
CA ILE A 170 2.50 0.77 -16.03
C ILE A 170 1.40 1.79 -15.67
N ILE A 171 1.76 2.93 -15.06
CA ILE A 171 0.80 4.01 -14.78
C ILE A 171 0.18 4.52 -16.09
N ASN A 172 1.00 4.66 -17.13
CA ASN A 172 0.50 5.07 -18.44
C ASN A 172 -0.51 4.06 -19.01
N ALA A 173 -0.23 2.78 -18.94
CA ALA A 173 -1.11 1.73 -19.44
C ALA A 173 -2.41 1.60 -18.62
N SER A 174 -2.36 1.81 -17.32
CA SER A 174 -3.54 1.70 -16.45
C SER A 174 -4.44 2.94 -16.51
N THR A 175 -3.87 4.16 -16.52
CA THR A 175 -4.66 5.38 -16.26
C THR A 175 -4.46 6.50 -17.27
N VAL A 176 -3.22 6.81 -17.68
CA VAL A 176 -2.90 8.03 -18.47
C VAL A 176 -3.22 7.88 -19.94
N LYS A 177 -2.95 6.69 -20.51
CA LYS A 177 -3.25 6.32 -21.91
C LYS A 177 -2.60 7.24 -22.96
N ASP A 178 -1.39 7.70 -22.71
CA ASP A 178 -0.62 8.52 -23.66
C ASP A 178 0.19 7.63 -24.59
N SER A 179 -0.08 7.73 -25.90
CA SER A 179 0.56 6.89 -26.92
C SER A 179 2.05 7.23 -27.13
N THR A 180 2.42 8.51 -26.97
CA THR A 180 3.82 8.93 -27.14
C THR A 180 4.68 8.39 -26.01
N LEU A 181 4.19 8.49 -24.77
CA LEU A 181 4.85 7.87 -23.61
C LEU A 181 4.93 6.35 -23.76
N ALA A 182 3.87 5.69 -24.25
CA ALA A 182 3.89 4.25 -24.51
C ALA A 182 4.99 3.85 -25.50
N ASN A 183 5.21 4.64 -26.56
CA ASN A 183 6.23 4.39 -27.57
C ASN A 183 7.67 4.60 -27.06
N LEU A 184 7.85 5.25 -25.93
CA LEU A 184 9.17 5.37 -25.28
C LEU A 184 9.58 4.08 -24.56
N ALA A 185 8.64 3.21 -24.21
CA ALA A 185 8.96 1.97 -23.50
C ALA A 185 9.83 1.03 -24.38
N PRO A 186 10.69 0.21 -23.77
CA PRO A 186 11.38 -0.86 -24.47
C PRO A 186 10.37 -1.82 -25.15
N LYS A 187 10.73 -2.39 -26.29
CA LYS A 187 9.84 -3.26 -27.09
C LYS A 187 9.19 -4.40 -26.26
N MET A 188 9.95 -5.00 -25.37
CA MET A 188 9.43 -6.05 -24.47
C MET A 188 8.32 -5.51 -23.56
N ILE A 189 8.47 -4.31 -23.01
CA ILE A 189 7.47 -3.67 -22.16
C ILE A 189 6.26 -3.23 -23.00
N GLN A 190 6.50 -2.66 -24.20
CA GLN A 190 5.41 -2.32 -25.14
C GLN A 190 4.55 -3.54 -25.46
N SER A 191 5.17 -4.68 -25.81
CA SER A 191 4.45 -5.92 -26.12
C SER A 191 3.59 -6.41 -24.94
N ARG A 192 4.05 -6.25 -23.71
CA ARG A 192 3.31 -6.63 -22.51
C ARG A 192 2.16 -5.70 -22.16
N LEU A 193 2.30 -4.42 -22.49
CA LEU A 193 1.32 -3.39 -22.15
C LEU A 193 0.35 -3.05 -23.29
N SER A 194 0.63 -3.49 -24.54
CA SER A 194 -0.15 -3.10 -25.73
C SER A 194 -1.63 -3.49 -25.66
N GLU A 195 -1.94 -4.62 -25.06
CA GLU A 195 -3.32 -5.10 -24.88
C GLU A 195 -4.18 -4.18 -23.99
N TYR A 196 -3.56 -3.37 -23.15
CA TYR A 196 -4.24 -2.46 -22.22
C TYR A 196 -4.40 -1.04 -22.78
N PHE A 197 -3.93 -0.75 -23.99
CA PHE A 197 -4.10 0.56 -24.65
C PHE A 197 -5.35 0.65 -25.53
N ASN A 198 -6.05 -0.45 -25.73
CA ASN A 198 -7.28 -0.52 -26.54
C ASN A 198 -8.53 -0.12 -25.74
#